data_4bd9bce65104c90cea48018c88efbbc5
#
_entry.id   4bd9bce65104c90cea48018c88efbbc5
#
_cell.length_a   1.000
_cell.length_b   1.000
_cell.length_c   1.000
_cell.angle_alpha   90.00
_cell.angle_beta   90.00
_cell.angle_gamma   90.00
#
_symmetry.space_group_name_H-M   'P 1'
#
loop_
_entity.id
_entity.type
_entity.pdbx_description
1 polymer ?
#
loop_
_entity_poly.entity_id
_entity_poly.type
_entity_poly.pdbx_seq_one_letter_code
_entity_poly.pdbx_strand_id
1 'polypeptide(L)'
;MKKLDILSRKSDLAVIQAHEFGEVLLSKYPSLKLNYITKSTSGDIDLKTPLSQMPSEGVFTNDLRDELINKNCDLIIHSWKDLPLDVGNQTEVAITLDRADPRDLLFIKKNSLQKIKQTSSISIFSSSPRRQYNLESFVKNYLPFQIKNIIFENIRGNILTRFKKFLDGNVDGFVVAKAAIDRLLNANQTDFPDLKNNLFLHISQCLWTVIPLSVNPSSPGQGALAVEIRSDDTNLKKLLSEINNEADYANVILGRQELQKD
;
A
#
# COMPACT_ATOMS: atom_id res chain seq x y z
N MET A 1 19.33 -23.89 -0.08
CA MET A 1 19.53 -22.51 0.40
C MET A 1 19.24 -22.50 1.89
N LYS A 2 20.16 -22.00 2.73
CA LYS A 2 19.99 -22.04 4.19
C LYS A 2 19.57 -20.69 4.79
N LYS A 3 19.78 -19.60 4.08
CA LYS A 3 19.48 -18.22 4.51
C LYS A 3 18.96 -17.43 3.31
N LEU A 4 18.00 -16.51 3.57
CA LEU A 4 17.50 -15.52 2.60
C LEU A 4 17.54 -14.14 3.23
N ASP A 5 18.10 -13.18 2.51
CA ASP A 5 18.12 -11.77 2.83
C ASP A 5 16.95 -11.08 2.12
N ILE A 6 15.94 -10.64 2.89
CA ILE A 6 14.68 -10.03 2.43
C ILE A 6 14.77 -8.54 2.64
N LEU A 7 14.68 -7.75 1.57
CA LEU A 7 14.71 -6.31 1.63
C LEU A 7 13.31 -5.70 1.54
N SER A 8 13.04 -4.68 2.31
CA SER A 8 11.84 -3.85 2.22
C SER A 8 12.15 -2.38 2.47
N ARG A 9 11.17 -1.50 2.22
CA ARG A 9 11.22 -0.12 2.71
C ARG A 9 11.17 -0.11 4.24
N LYS A 10 11.65 0.98 4.85
CA LYS A 10 11.74 1.15 6.30
C LYS A 10 10.39 1.46 6.98
N SER A 11 9.31 1.75 6.24
CA SER A 11 8.02 2.05 6.86
C SER A 11 7.41 0.82 7.55
N ASP A 12 6.69 1.02 8.66
CA ASP A 12 6.07 -0.07 9.42
C ASP A 12 5.24 -1.01 8.53
N LEU A 13 4.43 -0.44 7.61
CA LEU A 13 3.65 -1.25 6.68
C LEU A 13 4.53 -2.13 5.78
N ALA A 14 5.65 -1.61 5.27
CA ALA A 14 6.54 -2.40 4.41
C ALA A 14 7.26 -3.51 5.19
N VAL A 15 7.64 -3.25 6.44
CA VAL A 15 8.21 -4.26 7.33
C VAL A 15 7.18 -5.34 7.65
N ILE A 16 5.94 -4.97 7.96
CA ILE A 16 4.84 -5.92 8.20
C ILE A 16 4.61 -6.80 6.96
N GLN A 17 4.63 -6.21 5.76
CA GLN A 17 4.48 -6.96 4.51
C GLN A 17 5.63 -7.95 4.27
N ALA A 18 6.86 -7.58 4.62
CA ALA A 18 8.00 -8.49 4.54
C ALA A 18 7.88 -9.66 5.54
N HIS A 19 7.40 -9.39 6.76
CA HIS A 19 7.14 -10.43 7.77
C HIS A 19 5.98 -11.34 7.34
N GLU A 20 4.86 -10.80 6.80
CA GLU A 20 3.74 -11.56 6.22
C GLU A 20 4.24 -12.57 5.17
N PHE A 21 5.09 -12.12 4.25
CA PHE A 21 5.73 -12.99 3.29
C PHE A 21 6.60 -14.05 3.96
N GLY A 22 7.42 -13.66 4.92
CA GLY A 22 8.32 -14.57 5.65
C GLY A 22 7.57 -15.67 6.42
N GLU A 23 6.43 -15.35 7.03
CA GLU A 23 5.58 -16.33 7.73
C GLU A 23 5.04 -17.38 6.75
N VAL A 24 4.54 -16.96 5.58
CA VAL A 24 4.09 -17.89 4.54
C VAL A 24 5.24 -18.77 4.04
N LEU A 25 6.41 -18.18 3.80
CA LEU A 25 7.58 -18.92 3.34
C LEU A 25 8.05 -19.94 4.38
N LEU A 26 8.13 -19.57 5.66
CA LEU A 26 8.53 -20.45 6.74
C LEU A 26 7.51 -21.56 7.03
N SER A 27 6.22 -21.32 6.78
CA SER A 27 5.21 -22.39 6.89
C SER A 27 5.47 -23.54 5.91
N LYS A 28 6.02 -23.22 4.74
CA LYS A 28 6.40 -24.21 3.72
C LYS A 28 7.82 -24.75 3.92
N TYR A 29 8.75 -23.88 4.36
CA TYR A 29 10.17 -24.19 4.51
C TYR A 29 10.69 -23.82 5.90
N PRO A 30 10.34 -24.59 6.97
CA PRO A 30 10.66 -24.24 8.36
C PRO A 30 12.16 -24.17 8.69
N SER A 31 13.01 -24.80 7.87
CA SER A 31 14.46 -24.80 8.05
C SER A 31 15.19 -23.58 7.48
N LEU A 32 14.49 -22.72 6.73
CA LEU A 32 15.08 -21.49 6.22
C LEU A 32 15.34 -20.50 7.36
N LYS A 33 16.45 -19.76 7.23
CA LYS A 33 16.73 -18.59 8.06
C LYS A 33 16.44 -17.33 7.26
N LEU A 34 15.54 -16.51 7.74
CA LEU A 34 15.21 -15.23 7.13
C LEU A 34 15.93 -14.10 7.84
N ASN A 35 16.51 -13.19 7.07
CA ASN A 35 17.11 -11.96 7.57
C ASN A 35 16.38 -10.79 6.90
N TYR A 36 15.78 -9.91 7.69
CA TYR A 36 15.04 -8.76 7.21
C TYR A 36 15.93 -7.52 7.21
N ILE A 37 16.05 -6.91 6.03
CA ILE A 37 16.83 -5.70 5.79
C ILE A 37 15.87 -4.58 5.40
N THR A 38 16.09 -3.38 5.92
CA THR A 38 15.28 -2.23 5.56
C THR A 38 16.13 -1.11 4.96
N LYS A 39 15.56 -0.41 3.96
CA LYS A 39 16.19 0.77 3.35
C LYS A 39 15.17 1.88 3.16
N SER A 40 15.58 3.13 3.40
CA SER A 40 14.80 4.31 3.03
C SER A 40 15.01 4.59 1.55
N THR A 41 13.93 4.93 0.85
CA THR A 41 13.99 5.31 -0.57
C THR A 41 13.97 6.82 -0.73
N SER A 42 14.34 7.31 -1.92
CA SER A 42 14.28 8.73 -2.26
C SER A 42 12.89 9.32 -1.99
N GLY A 43 11.83 8.57 -2.28
CA GLY A 43 10.45 8.98 -1.99
C GLY A 43 10.07 9.00 -0.50
N ASP A 44 10.79 8.27 0.35
CA ASP A 44 10.62 8.31 1.81
C ASP A 44 11.32 9.54 2.42
N ILE A 45 12.41 10.00 1.81
CA ILE A 45 13.24 11.11 2.29
C ILE A 45 12.65 12.45 1.87
N ASP A 46 12.26 12.60 0.60
CA ASP A 46 11.65 13.83 0.10
C ASP A 46 10.13 13.84 0.34
N LEU A 47 9.72 14.44 1.43
CA LEU A 47 8.30 14.62 1.79
C LEU A 47 7.72 15.97 1.34
N LYS A 48 8.55 16.85 0.72
CA LYS A 48 8.13 18.21 0.33
C LYS A 48 7.65 18.27 -1.11
N THR A 49 8.35 17.61 -2.02
CA THR A 49 8.01 17.62 -3.44
C THR A 49 6.71 16.84 -3.67
N PRO A 50 5.68 17.42 -4.33
CA PRO A 50 4.48 16.68 -4.71
C PRO A 50 4.82 15.46 -5.57
N LEU A 51 4.11 14.32 -5.39
CA LEU A 51 4.35 13.10 -6.18
C LEU A 51 4.23 13.33 -7.69
N SER A 52 3.34 14.25 -8.11
CA SER A 52 3.18 14.63 -9.51
C SER A 52 4.38 15.38 -10.12
N GLN A 53 5.28 15.88 -9.30
CA GLN A 53 6.51 16.58 -9.71
C GLN A 53 7.77 15.72 -9.53
N MET A 54 7.64 14.54 -8.93
CA MET A 54 8.72 13.56 -8.85
C MET A 54 8.82 12.78 -10.16
N PRO A 55 9.96 12.11 -10.44
CA PRO A 55 10.04 11.17 -11.55
C PRO A 55 8.84 10.23 -11.53
N SER A 56 8.20 10.03 -12.68
CA SER A 56 6.95 9.27 -12.78
C SER A 56 7.08 7.81 -12.31
N GLU A 57 8.29 7.28 -12.32
CA GLU A 57 8.56 5.87 -12.02
C GLU A 57 9.74 5.70 -11.05
N GLY A 58 9.65 4.67 -10.23
CA GLY A 58 10.76 4.16 -9.43
C GLY A 58 11.14 4.92 -8.17
N VAL A 59 10.44 6.01 -7.81
CA VAL A 59 10.77 6.84 -6.62
C VAL A 59 10.85 6.04 -5.31
N PHE A 60 10.08 4.96 -5.22
CA PHE A 60 10.02 4.08 -4.05
C PHE A 60 10.67 2.72 -4.27
N THR A 61 11.23 2.46 -5.47
CA THR A 61 11.64 1.10 -5.84
C THR A 61 13.05 1.02 -6.40
N ASN A 62 13.54 2.06 -7.10
CA ASN A 62 14.86 2.01 -7.75
C ASN A 62 16.00 1.80 -6.74
N ASP A 63 16.00 2.54 -5.62
CA ASP A 63 17.02 2.39 -4.57
C ASP A 63 17.09 0.97 -3.99
N LEU A 64 15.95 0.26 -3.95
CA LEU A 64 15.86 -1.13 -3.48
C LEU A 64 16.34 -2.10 -4.58
N ARG A 65 15.95 -1.83 -5.83
CA ARG A 65 16.33 -2.66 -6.98
C ARG A 65 17.83 -2.66 -7.22
N ASP A 66 18.49 -1.52 -7.00
CA ASP A 66 19.96 -1.44 -7.06
C ASP A 66 20.62 -2.38 -6.03
N GLU A 67 20.07 -2.50 -4.81
CA GLU A 67 20.56 -3.48 -3.82
C GLU A 67 20.39 -4.92 -4.30
N LEU A 68 19.26 -5.23 -4.94
CA LEU A 68 18.97 -6.55 -5.47
C LEU A 68 19.90 -6.92 -6.62
N ILE A 69 20.12 -6.01 -7.57
CA ILE A 69 21.01 -6.18 -8.71
C ILE A 69 22.46 -6.35 -8.24
N ASN A 70 22.87 -5.55 -7.24
CA ASN A 70 24.22 -5.63 -6.64
C ASN A 70 24.40 -6.82 -5.69
N LYS A 71 23.39 -7.69 -5.54
CA LYS A 71 23.43 -8.90 -4.70
C LYS A 71 23.60 -8.62 -3.20
N ASN A 72 23.17 -7.45 -2.74
CA ASN A 72 23.14 -7.10 -1.32
C ASN A 72 21.90 -7.67 -0.60
N CYS A 73 20.95 -8.19 -1.33
CA CYS A 73 19.80 -8.98 -0.86
C CYS A 73 19.42 -10.04 -1.88
N ASP A 74 18.56 -10.99 -1.51
CA ASP A 74 18.08 -12.05 -2.39
C ASP A 74 16.77 -11.69 -3.06
N LEU A 75 15.88 -10.99 -2.33
CA LEU A 75 14.57 -10.58 -2.83
C LEU A 75 14.11 -9.28 -2.16
N ILE A 76 13.11 -8.64 -2.80
CA ILE A 76 12.47 -7.43 -2.28
C ILE A 76 10.97 -7.68 -2.17
N ILE A 77 10.36 -7.18 -1.08
CA ILE A 77 8.91 -7.16 -0.91
C ILE A 77 8.37 -5.77 -1.17
N HIS A 78 7.39 -5.67 -2.07
CA HIS A 78 6.71 -4.43 -2.41
C HIS A 78 5.19 -4.55 -2.27
N SER A 79 4.53 -3.42 -2.00
CA SER A 79 3.13 -3.28 -2.41
C SER A 79 3.09 -3.23 -3.93
N TRP A 80 2.47 -4.17 -4.61
CA TRP A 80 2.60 -4.30 -6.07
C TRP A 80 2.12 -3.07 -6.85
N LYS A 81 1.13 -2.38 -6.35
CA LYS A 81 0.63 -1.13 -6.97
C LYS A 81 1.67 0.00 -7.06
N ASP A 82 2.72 -0.05 -6.22
CA ASP A 82 3.76 0.98 -6.13
C ASP A 82 4.94 0.69 -7.08
N LEU A 83 4.98 -0.50 -7.70
CA LEU A 83 5.95 -0.85 -8.73
C LEU A 83 5.63 -0.17 -10.07
N PRO A 84 6.63 0.31 -10.82
CA PRO A 84 6.45 0.75 -12.19
C PRO A 84 5.89 -0.39 -13.07
N LEU A 85 5.24 -0.05 -14.17
CA LEU A 85 4.68 -1.05 -15.09
C LEU A 85 5.77 -1.92 -15.71
N ASP A 86 6.90 -1.32 -16.04
CA ASP A 86 8.10 -2.00 -16.50
C ASP A 86 9.16 -2.01 -15.37
N VAL A 87 9.61 -3.19 -14.99
CA VAL A 87 10.67 -3.37 -13.99
C VAL A 87 12.05 -3.58 -14.62
N GLY A 88 12.13 -3.53 -15.95
CA GLY A 88 13.35 -3.82 -16.71
C GLY A 88 13.60 -5.33 -16.89
N ASN A 89 14.79 -5.70 -17.38
CA ASN A 89 15.15 -7.08 -17.71
C ASN A 89 16.07 -7.77 -16.69
N GLN A 90 16.61 -7.03 -15.72
CA GLN A 90 17.51 -7.57 -14.70
C GLN A 90 16.79 -8.14 -13.49
N THR A 91 15.54 -7.71 -13.27
CA THR A 91 14.69 -8.19 -12.18
C THR A 91 13.32 -8.57 -12.71
N GLU A 92 12.59 -9.37 -11.95
CA GLU A 92 11.22 -9.75 -12.24
C GLU A 92 10.40 -9.89 -10.96
N VAL A 93 9.10 -9.69 -11.04
CA VAL A 93 8.17 -10.11 -9.98
C VAL A 93 7.94 -11.60 -10.15
N ALA A 94 8.51 -12.40 -9.27
CA ALA A 94 8.45 -13.87 -9.36
C ALA A 94 7.09 -14.42 -8.94
N ILE A 95 6.52 -13.89 -7.84
CA ILE A 95 5.30 -14.38 -7.24
C ILE A 95 4.49 -13.25 -6.57
N THR A 96 3.22 -13.57 -6.26
CA THR A 96 2.41 -12.88 -5.25
C THR A 96 1.81 -13.89 -4.28
N LEU A 97 1.47 -13.44 -3.07
CA LEU A 97 0.67 -14.18 -2.12
C LEU A 97 -0.83 -13.90 -2.35
N ASP A 98 -1.70 -14.49 -1.50
CA ASP A 98 -3.13 -14.18 -1.49
C ASP A 98 -3.34 -12.67 -1.41
N ARG A 99 -4.14 -12.14 -2.32
CA ARG A 99 -4.41 -10.72 -2.42
C ARG A 99 -5.32 -10.27 -1.29
N ALA A 100 -4.85 -9.34 -0.47
CA ALA A 100 -5.70 -8.70 0.53
C ALA A 100 -6.81 -7.84 -0.14
N ASP A 101 -7.83 -7.48 0.63
CA ASP A 101 -8.98 -6.71 0.15
C ASP A 101 -8.56 -5.45 -0.63
N PRO A 102 -8.85 -5.36 -1.94
CA PRO A 102 -8.37 -4.27 -2.78
C PRO A 102 -9.18 -2.96 -2.62
N ARG A 103 -10.25 -2.96 -1.83
CA ARG A 103 -11.11 -1.79 -1.64
C ARG A 103 -10.41 -0.66 -0.89
N ASP A 104 -10.99 0.53 -0.99
CA ASP A 104 -10.57 1.68 -0.20
C ASP A 104 -11.51 1.89 1.00
N LEU A 105 -10.98 2.49 2.07
CA LEU A 105 -11.72 3.00 3.22
C LEU A 105 -11.78 4.52 3.14
N LEU A 106 -12.95 5.08 3.43
CA LEU A 106 -13.13 6.50 3.70
C LEU A 106 -13.39 6.67 5.20
N PHE A 107 -12.52 7.43 5.87
CA PHE A 107 -12.69 7.89 7.24
C PHE A 107 -13.20 9.32 7.25
N ILE A 108 -14.15 9.64 8.12
CA ILE A 108 -14.68 10.99 8.37
C ILE A 108 -14.60 11.26 9.86
N LYS A 109 -13.98 12.37 10.27
CA LYS A 109 -13.89 12.74 11.68
C LYS A 109 -15.28 12.98 12.27
N LYS A 110 -15.54 12.41 13.45
CA LYS A 110 -16.81 12.60 14.15
C LYS A 110 -17.09 14.07 14.48
N ASN A 111 -16.06 14.83 14.82
CA ASN A 111 -16.17 16.25 15.13
C ASN A 111 -16.44 17.14 13.90
N SER A 112 -16.20 16.66 12.68
CA SER A 112 -16.52 17.38 11.44
C SER A 112 -17.98 17.26 11.01
N LEU A 113 -18.75 16.33 11.58
CA LEU A 113 -20.10 16.01 11.08
C LEU A 113 -21.07 17.21 11.16
N GLN A 114 -21.00 18.01 12.22
CA GLN A 114 -21.84 19.19 12.36
C GLN A 114 -21.51 20.23 11.29
N LYS A 115 -20.23 20.52 11.08
CA LYS A 115 -19.75 21.43 10.01
C LYS A 115 -20.22 20.95 8.63
N ILE A 116 -20.03 19.66 8.32
CA ILE A 116 -20.42 19.07 7.03
C ILE A 116 -21.94 19.26 6.77
N LYS A 117 -22.77 18.97 7.80
CA LYS A 117 -24.23 19.15 7.70
C LYS A 117 -24.64 20.60 7.50
N GLN A 118 -23.97 21.54 8.13
CA GLN A 118 -24.29 22.97 8.04
C GLN A 118 -23.83 23.58 6.71
N THR A 119 -22.66 23.19 6.22
CA THR A 119 -22.04 23.80 5.03
C THR A 119 -22.33 23.05 3.72
N SER A 120 -22.82 21.81 3.80
CA SER A 120 -22.91 20.88 2.68
C SER A 120 -21.57 20.74 1.91
N SER A 121 -20.45 20.88 2.62
CA SER A 121 -19.10 20.83 2.06
C SER A 121 -18.23 19.87 2.87
N ILE A 122 -17.38 19.12 2.16
CA ILE A 122 -16.44 18.18 2.77
C ILE A 122 -15.05 18.34 2.14
N SER A 123 -14.01 18.35 2.96
CA SER A 123 -12.62 18.28 2.51
C SER A 123 -12.05 16.88 2.80
N ILE A 124 -11.34 16.29 1.81
CA ILE A 124 -10.84 14.91 1.89
C ILE A 124 -9.38 14.85 1.50
N PHE A 125 -8.55 14.25 2.34
CA PHE A 125 -7.17 13.94 2.00
C PHE A 125 -7.08 12.79 0.99
N SER A 126 -6.61 13.12 -0.21
CA SER A 126 -6.24 12.16 -1.26
C SER A 126 -5.30 12.80 -2.26
N SER A 127 -4.13 12.19 -2.47
CA SER A 127 -3.19 12.58 -3.54
C SER A 127 -3.33 11.71 -4.80
N SER A 128 -4.35 10.85 -4.86
CA SER A 128 -4.59 9.94 -5.99
C SER A 128 -5.65 10.52 -6.93
N PRO A 129 -5.29 10.89 -8.19
CA PRO A 129 -6.28 11.38 -9.17
C PRO A 129 -7.43 10.39 -9.40
N ARG A 130 -7.14 9.09 -9.48
CA ARG A 130 -8.15 8.02 -9.59
C ARG A 130 -9.18 8.09 -8.46
N ARG A 131 -8.71 8.20 -7.21
CA ARG A 131 -9.61 8.30 -6.05
C ARG A 131 -10.41 9.58 -6.07
N GLN A 132 -9.80 10.72 -6.38
CA GLN A 132 -10.49 12.00 -6.45
C GLN A 132 -11.64 11.93 -7.45
N TYR A 133 -11.39 11.43 -8.66
CA TYR A 133 -12.40 11.27 -9.70
C TYR A 133 -13.57 10.36 -9.26
N ASN A 134 -13.26 9.15 -8.77
CA ASN A 134 -14.28 8.17 -8.42
C ASN A 134 -15.06 8.56 -7.15
N LEU A 135 -14.39 9.15 -6.16
CA LEU A 135 -15.01 9.52 -4.89
C LEU A 135 -16.01 10.66 -5.02
N GLU A 136 -15.90 11.52 -6.02
CA GLU A 136 -16.84 12.62 -6.20
C GLU A 136 -18.29 12.14 -6.29
N SER A 137 -18.56 11.14 -7.11
CA SER A 137 -19.88 10.51 -7.22
C SER A 137 -20.29 9.77 -5.96
N PHE A 138 -19.36 9.01 -5.35
CA PHE A 138 -19.62 8.26 -4.13
C PHE A 138 -20.03 9.18 -2.98
N VAL A 139 -19.28 10.24 -2.75
CA VAL A 139 -19.52 11.20 -1.65
C VAL A 139 -20.84 11.92 -1.80
N LYS A 140 -21.22 12.32 -3.02
CA LYS A 140 -22.49 13.02 -3.30
C LYS A 140 -23.71 12.14 -3.16
N ASN A 141 -23.62 10.87 -3.56
CA ASN A 141 -24.79 10.01 -3.74
C ASN A 141 -24.99 8.94 -2.65
N TYR A 142 -23.93 8.55 -1.94
CA TYR A 142 -23.98 7.41 -1.02
C TYR A 142 -23.69 7.75 0.45
N LEU A 143 -23.14 8.94 0.74
CA LEU A 143 -23.02 9.35 2.14
C LEU A 143 -24.36 9.82 2.69
N PRO A 144 -24.65 9.62 3.98
CA PRO A 144 -25.91 10.04 4.61
C PRO A 144 -25.95 11.55 4.90
N PHE A 145 -25.26 12.33 4.07
CA PHE A 145 -25.17 13.79 4.17
C PHE A 145 -25.42 14.41 2.79
N GLN A 146 -26.07 15.56 2.76
CA GLN A 146 -26.22 16.32 1.52
C GLN A 146 -24.90 17.07 1.25
N ILE A 147 -24.09 16.58 0.33
CA ILE A 147 -22.81 17.19 -0.04
C ILE A 147 -22.94 17.88 -1.41
N LYS A 148 -22.65 19.19 -1.46
CA LYS A 148 -22.62 20.01 -2.68
C LYS A 148 -21.20 20.25 -3.15
N ASN A 149 -20.26 20.50 -2.21
CA ASN A 149 -18.88 20.83 -2.53
C ASN A 149 -17.93 19.79 -1.92
N ILE A 150 -16.99 19.33 -2.73
CA ILE A 150 -15.92 18.42 -2.30
C ILE A 150 -14.59 19.06 -2.63
N ILE A 151 -13.70 19.12 -1.66
CA ILE A 151 -12.35 19.65 -1.80
C ILE A 151 -11.37 18.51 -1.51
N PHE A 152 -10.52 18.20 -2.49
CA PHE A 152 -9.45 17.23 -2.27
C PHE A 152 -8.15 17.94 -1.94
N GLU A 153 -7.49 17.50 -0.89
CA GLU A 153 -6.19 18.01 -0.44
C GLU A 153 -5.13 16.92 -0.53
N ASN A 154 -3.93 17.33 -0.96
CA ASN A 154 -2.81 16.42 -1.06
C ASN A 154 -2.24 16.07 0.32
N ILE A 155 -1.79 14.82 0.47
CA ILE A 155 -1.17 14.35 1.70
C ILE A 155 0.04 13.45 1.40
N ARG A 156 1.13 13.64 2.15
CA ARG A 156 2.38 12.89 2.05
C ARG A 156 2.76 12.28 3.40
N GLY A 157 3.55 11.21 3.34
CA GLY A 157 4.04 10.45 4.47
C GLY A 157 3.53 9.00 4.47
N ASN A 158 4.01 8.19 5.41
CA ASN A 158 3.49 6.84 5.62
C ASN A 158 2.04 6.89 6.16
N ILE A 159 1.38 5.74 6.24
CA ILE A 159 -0.06 5.67 6.63
C ILE A 159 -0.31 6.28 8.01
N LEU A 160 0.52 5.96 8.99
CA LEU A 160 0.36 6.49 10.37
C LEU A 160 0.58 7.99 10.44
N THR A 161 1.60 8.49 9.74
CA THR A 161 1.86 9.94 9.62
C THR A 161 0.69 10.65 8.95
N ARG A 162 0.12 10.08 7.88
CA ARG A 162 -1.05 10.66 7.20
C ARG A 162 -2.28 10.62 8.09
N PHE A 163 -2.51 9.52 8.82
CA PHE A 163 -3.63 9.41 9.74
C PHE A 163 -3.54 10.47 10.86
N LYS A 164 -2.34 10.65 11.44
CA LYS A 164 -2.08 11.69 12.43
C LYS A 164 -2.33 13.09 11.86
N LYS A 165 -1.77 13.42 10.70
CA LYS A 165 -2.03 14.70 10.02
C LYS A 165 -3.52 14.93 9.75
N PHE A 166 -4.26 13.88 9.40
CA PHE A 166 -5.69 13.95 9.22
C PHE A 166 -6.42 14.30 10.51
N LEU A 167 -6.13 13.63 11.62
CA LEU A 167 -6.79 13.90 12.89
C LEU A 167 -6.46 15.29 13.45
N ASP A 168 -5.20 15.70 13.37
CA ASP A 168 -4.72 16.98 13.92
C ASP A 168 -5.09 18.18 13.02
N GLY A 169 -5.34 17.94 11.72
CA GLY A 169 -5.61 19.00 10.75
C GLY A 169 -7.08 19.39 10.62
N ASN A 170 -7.36 20.30 9.67
CA ASN A 170 -8.69 20.83 9.43
C ASN A 170 -9.50 20.08 8.36
N VAL A 171 -8.93 19.04 7.75
CA VAL A 171 -9.58 18.22 6.71
C VAL A 171 -10.57 17.26 7.36
N ASP A 172 -11.72 17.07 6.72
CA ASP A 172 -12.85 16.33 7.28
C ASP A 172 -12.76 14.82 7.05
N GLY A 173 -12.17 14.40 5.93
CA GLY A 173 -12.09 13.01 5.50
C GLY A 173 -10.69 12.58 5.07
N PHE A 174 -10.45 11.27 5.10
CA PHE A 174 -9.21 10.64 4.66
C PHE A 174 -9.50 9.31 3.97
N VAL A 175 -8.97 9.12 2.76
CA VAL A 175 -9.13 7.87 2.02
C VAL A 175 -7.82 7.09 1.96
N VAL A 176 -7.92 5.78 2.22
CA VAL A 176 -6.76 4.88 2.29
C VAL A 176 -7.13 3.47 1.84
N ALA A 177 -6.16 2.70 1.33
CA ALA A 177 -6.38 1.30 0.98
C ALA A 177 -6.71 0.46 2.23
N LYS A 178 -7.80 -0.31 2.17
CA LYS A 178 -8.23 -1.19 3.27
C LYS A 178 -7.14 -2.18 3.65
N ALA A 179 -6.49 -2.82 2.68
CA ALA A 179 -5.38 -3.74 2.91
C ALA A 179 -4.25 -3.16 3.76
N ALA A 180 -3.98 -1.85 3.67
CA ALA A 180 -2.96 -1.21 4.49
C ALA A 180 -3.40 -1.10 5.96
N ILE A 181 -4.66 -0.73 6.21
CA ILE A 181 -5.22 -0.65 7.57
C ILE A 181 -5.32 -2.04 8.18
N ASP A 182 -5.80 -3.03 7.43
CA ASP A 182 -5.93 -4.42 7.91
C ASP A 182 -4.57 -4.98 8.34
N ARG A 183 -3.51 -4.77 7.53
CA ARG A 183 -2.14 -5.22 7.86
C ARG A 183 -1.61 -4.55 9.12
N LEU A 184 -1.79 -3.24 9.27
CA LEU A 184 -1.37 -2.52 10.47
C LEU A 184 -2.12 -2.99 11.72
N LEU A 185 -3.42 -3.30 11.62
CA LEU A 185 -4.23 -3.83 12.72
C LEU A 185 -3.88 -5.28 13.10
N ASN A 186 -3.40 -6.07 12.15
CA ASN A 186 -3.01 -7.47 12.34
C ASN A 186 -1.51 -7.66 12.58
N ALA A 187 -0.73 -6.57 12.65
CA ALA A 187 0.69 -6.64 12.91
C ALA A 187 1.02 -7.35 14.23
N ASN A 188 2.11 -8.10 14.24
CA ASN A 188 2.59 -8.80 15.43
C ASN A 188 2.89 -7.80 16.55
N GLN A 189 2.27 -8.01 17.71
CA GLN A 189 2.42 -7.11 18.87
C GLN A 189 3.83 -7.12 19.47
N THR A 190 4.59 -8.18 19.26
CA THR A 190 5.98 -8.25 19.75
C THR A 190 6.87 -7.25 19.01
N ASP A 191 6.70 -7.15 17.69
CA ASP A 191 7.51 -6.28 16.84
C ASP A 191 6.95 -4.85 16.77
N PHE A 192 5.64 -4.70 16.99
CA PHE A 192 4.90 -3.42 16.92
C PHE A 192 3.96 -3.24 18.12
N PRO A 193 4.48 -3.13 19.35
CA PRO A 193 3.68 -3.25 20.58
C PRO A 193 2.53 -2.24 20.71
N ASP A 194 2.73 -1.01 20.27
CA ASP A 194 1.74 0.06 20.43
C ASP A 194 0.96 0.38 19.16
N LEU A 195 1.34 -0.21 18.03
CA LEU A 195 0.82 0.17 16.72
C LEU A 195 -0.69 -0.05 16.62
N LYS A 196 -1.15 -1.23 17.00
CA LYS A 196 -2.57 -1.62 16.96
C LYS A 196 -3.43 -0.74 17.86
N ASN A 197 -3.00 -0.50 19.10
CA ASN A 197 -3.74 0.30 20.07
C ASN A 197 -3.82 1.76 19.60
N ASN A 198 -2.72 2.34 19.14
CA ASN A 198 -2.68 3.69 18.61
C ASN A 198 -3.59 3.85 17.39
N LEU A 199 -3.58 2.87 16.47
CA LEU A 199 -4.45 2.91 15.30
C LEU A 199 -5.92 2.77 15.68
N PHE A 200 -6.27 1.91 16.65
CA PHE A 200 -7.65 1.83 17.17
C PHE A 200 -8.11 3.13 17.80
N LEU A 201 -7.27 3.81 18.58
CA LEU A 201 -7.58 5.13 19.14
C LEU A 201 -7.83 6.16 18.05
N HIS A 202 -7.06 6.14 16.97
CA HIS A 202 -7.27 7.01 15.82
C HIS A 202 -8.60 6.70 15.10
N ILE A 203 -8.87 5.44 14.80
CA ILE A 203 -10.10 4.98 14.12
C ILE A 203 -11.33 5.31 14.97
N SER A 204 -11.25 5.19 16.30
CA SER A 204 -12.38 5.45 17.21
C SER A 204 -12.89 6.90 17.14
N GLN A 205 -12.07 7.85 16.68
CA GLN A 205 -12.45 9.26 16.48
C GLN A 205 -13.20 9.49 15.17
N CYS A 206 -13.32 8.46 14.31
CA CYS A 206 -13.90 8.56 12.99
C CYS A 206 -15.18 7.72 12.84
N LEU A 207 -16.03 8.12 11.91
CA LEU A 207 -16.89 7.20 11.15
C LEU A 207 -16.09 6.70 9.96
N TRP A 208 -16.39 5.50 9.50
CA TRP A 208 -15.72 4.95 8.32
C TRP A 208 -16.66 4.08 7.48
N THR A 209 -16.33 3.96 6.22
CA THR A 209 -17.03 3.09 5.28
C THR A 209 -16.06 2.45 4.31
N VAL A 210 -16.39 1.23 3.88
CA VAL A 210 -15.69 0.54 2.78
C VAL A 210 -16.34 0.98 1.48
N ILE A 211 -15.54 1.46 0.54
CA ILE A 211 -16.03 1.95 -0.75
C ILE A 211 -16.14 0.76 -1.72
N PRO A 212 -17.32 0.47 -2.31
CA PRO A 212 -17.49 -0.61 -3.27
C PRO A 212 -16.61 -0.45 -4.52
N LEU A 213 -16.09 -1.57 -5.04
CA LEU A 213 -15.28 -1.56 -6.28
C LEU A 213 -16.07 -1.10 -7.51
N SER A 214 -17.40 -1.33 -7.52
CA SER A 214 -18.28 -0.86 -8.59
C SER A 214 -18.32 0.66 -8.70
N VAL A 215 -17.99 1.38 -7.63
CA VAL A 215 -18.01 2.86 -7.59
C VAL A 215 -16.59 3.42 -7.62
N ASN A 216 -15.66 2.74 -6.98
CA ASN A 216 -14.25 3.14 -6.93
C ASN A 216 -13.36 1.92 -7.24
N PRO A 217 -13.18 1.58 -8.52
CA PRO A 217 -12.26 0.53 -8.93
C PRO A 217 -10.88 0.73 -8.34
N SER A 218 -10.28 -0.32 -7.80
CA SER A 218 -8.93 -0.24 -7.21
C SER A 218 -7.86 -0.04 -8.28
N SER A 219 -6.70 0.50 -7.89
CA SER A 219 -5.54 0.41 -8.77
C SER A 219 -5.11 -1.05 -8.94
N PRO A 220 -4.63 -1.46 -10.14
CA PRO A 220 -4.04 -2.78 -10.33
C PRO A 220 -2.96 -3.07 -9.30
N GLY A 221 -3.00 -4.25 -8.70
CA GLY A 221 -2.07 -4.65 -7.65
C GLY A 221 -2.35 -4.07 -6.25
N GLN A 222 -3.40 -3.25 -6.05
CA GLN A 222 -3.77 -2.84 -4.69
C GLN A 222 -4.17 -4.06 -3.87
N GLY A 223 -3.58 -4.21 -2.69
CA GLY A 223 -3.76 -5.38 -1.81
C GLY A 223 -2.77 -6.52 -2.06
N ALA A 224 -2.22 -6.64 -3.27
CA ALA A 224 -1.23 -7.65 -3.60
C ALA A 224 0.19 -7.25 -3.18
N LEU A 225 0.99 -8.24 -2.78
CA LEU A 225 2.43 -8.12 -2.59
C LEU A 225 3.15 -8.56 -3.85
N ALA A 226 4.21 -7.87 -4.22
CA ALA A 226 5.13 -8.30 -5.26
C ALA A 226 6.43 -8.77 -4.62
N VAL A 227 6.84 -9.99 -4.93
CA VAL A 227 8.14 -10.53 -4.56
C VAL A 227 9.06 -10.38 -5.77
N GLU A 228 9.94 -9.38 -5.73
CA GLU A 228 10.88 -9.09 -6.81
C GLU A 228 12.21 -9.81 -6.56
N ILE A 229 12.71 -10.48 -7.57
CA ILE A 229 13.98 -11.20 -7.56
C ILE A 229 14.82 -10.82 -8.79
N ARG A 230 16.10 -11.21 -8.81
CA ARG A 230 16.90 -11.15 -10.02
C ARG A 230 16.38 -12.14 -11.06
N SER A 231 16.32 -11.74 -12.32
CA SER A 231 15.78 -12.57 -13.41
C SER A 231 16.62 -13.84 -13.67
N ASP A 232 17.91 -13.83 -13.28
CA ASP A 232 18.82 -14.97 -13.43
C ASP A 232 18.78 -15.97 -12.26
N ASP A 233 18.08 -15.66 -11.16
CA ASP A 233 17.98 -16.55 -9.99
C ASP A 233 16.88 -17.61 -10.15
N THR A 234 17.11 -18.54 -11.06
CA THR A 234 16.17 -19.62 -11.37
C THR A 234 15.89 -20.54 -10.19
N ASN A 235 16.85 -20.72 -9.27
CA ASN A 235 16.68 -21.55 -8.08
C ASN A 235 15.73 -20.92 -7.09
N LEU A 236 15.89 -19.62 -6.82
CA LEU A 236 14.99 -18.88 -5.96
C LEU A 236 13.58 -18.80 -6.57
N LYS A 237 13.49 -18.52 -7.88
CA LYS A 237 12.20 -18.52 -8.60
C LYS A 237 11.45 -19.85 -8.45
N LYS A 238 12.14 -20.99 -8.61
CA LYS A 238 11.55 -22.32 -8.42
C LYS A 238 11.08 -22.54 -6.98
N LEU A 239 11.86 -22.13 -5.99
CA LEU A 239 11.47 -22.25 -4.57
C LEU A 239 10.22 -21.40 -4.29
N LEU A 240 10.18 -20.17 -4.76
CA LEU A 240 9.07 -19.24 -4.53
C LEU A 240 7.79 -19.66 -5.26
N SER A 241 7.89 -20.30 -6.45
CA SER A 241 6.71 -20.70 -7.22
C SER A 241 5.78 -21.64 -6.45
N GLU A 242 6.29 -22.38 -5.45
CA GLU A 242 5.48 -23.27 -4.62
C GLU A 242 4.55 -22.56 -3.62
N ILE A 243 4.72 -21.27 -3.41
CA ILE A 243 3.87 -20.42 -2.55
C ILE A 243 3.17 -19.32 -3.35
N ASN A 244 3.24 -19.35 -4.68
CA ASN A 244 2.60 -18.36 -5.54
C ASN A 244 1.08 -18.56 -5.59
N ASN A 245 0.31 -17.50 -5.45
CA ASN A 245 -1.09 -17.49 -5.85
C ASN A 245 -1.19 -17.12 -7.33
N GLU A 246 -1.31 -18.16 -8.19
CA GLU A 246 -1.32 -17.99 -9.65
C GLU A 246 -2.52 -17.16 -10.13
N ALA A 247 -3.69 -17.31 -9.50
CA ALA A 247 -4.89 -16.59 -9.90
C ALA A 247 -4.76 -15.09 -9.61
N ASP A 248 -4.29 -14.73 -8.42
CA ASP A 248 -4.06 -13.33 -8.05
C ASP A 248 -2.91 -12.73 -8.86
N TYR A 249 -1.85 -13.50 -9.12
CA TYR A 249 -0.74 -13.07 -9.97
C TYR A 249 -1.25 -12.71 -11.37
N ALA A 250 -1.97 -13.64 -12.03
CA ALA A 250 -2.53 -13.42 -13.35
C ALA A 250 -3.48 -12.22 -13.42
N ASN A 251 -4.37 -12.08 -12.41
CA ASN A 251 -5.30 -10.96 -12.32
C ASN A 251 -4.59 -9.60 -12.19
N VAL A 252 -3.50 -9.52 -11.40
CA VAL A 252 -2.73 -8.28 -11.26
C VAL A 252 -2.00 -7.96 -12.57
N ILE A 253 -1.37 -8.95 -13.20
CA ILE A 253 -0.69 -8.75 -14.50
C ILE A 253 -1.68 -8.24 -15.54
N LEU A 254 -2.85 -8.88 -15.66
CA LEU A 254 -3.89 -8.45 -16.60
C LEU A 254 -4.30 -6.99 -16.37
N GLY A 255 -4.59 -6.62 -15.13
CA GLY A 255 -4.96 -5.25 -14.80
C GLY A 255 -3.85 -4.22 -15.06
N ARG A 256 -2.58 -4.62 -14.92
CA ARG A 256 -1.42 -3.77 -15.23
C ARG A 256 -1.21 -3.60 -16.74
N GLN A 257 -1.46 -4.65 -17.51
CA GLN A 257 -1.42 -4.60 -19.00
C GLN A 257 -2.49 -3.66 -19.57
N GLU A 258 -3.67 -3.62 -18.95
CA GLU A 258 -4.71 -2.67 -19.38
C GLU A 258 -4.28 -1.20 -19.19
N LEU A 259 -3.53 -0.87 -18.12
CA LEU A 259 -2.97 0.47 -17.92
C LEU A 259 -1.88 0.86 -18.93
N GLN A 260 -1.28 -0.08 -19.64
CA GLN A 260 -0.27 0.22 -20.67
C GLN A 260 -0.89 0.58 -22.03
N LYS A 261 -2.21 0.36 -22.19
CA LYS A 261 -2.92 0.65 -23.43
C LYS A 261 -3.45 2.08 -23.52
N ASP A 262 -3.53 2.76 -22.37
CA ASP A 262 -3.98 4.15 -22.22
C ASP A 262 -2.77 5.12 -22.26
#